data_9ac8e4501a7ad2960c28fca661814cb5
#
_entry.id   9ac8e4501a7ad2960c28fca661814cb5
#
_cell.length_a   1.000
_cell.length_b   1.000
_cell.length_c   1.000
_cell.angle_alpha   90.00
_cell.angle_beta   90.00
_cell.angle_gamma   90.00
#
_symmetry.space_group_name_H-M   'P 1'
#
loop_
_entity.id
_entity.type
_entity.pdbx_description
1 polymer ?
#
loop_
_entity_poly.entity_id
_entity_poly.type
_entity_poly.pdbx_seq_one_letter_code
_entity_poly.pdbx_strand_id
1 'polypeptide(L)'
;MNTTPILRATNIVKKLGGKTILNDVSLDVHKGDVKVVIGPSGAGKSTFLQCLNYLLPPDSGDIWLEGKKVNARDTRELCALRQQVGMIFQDFNLFDHLTAEENVSIALRKVMGFSKAEARSRAL
;
A
#
# COMPACT_ATOMS: atom_id res chain seq x y z
N MET A 1 2.28 -21.77 -16.51
CA MET A 1 2.91 -20.75 -15.63
C MET A 1 1.91 -19.65 -15.32
N ASN A 2 1.72 -19.35 -14.06
CA ASN A 2 0.80 -18.27 -13.69
C ASN A 2 1.46 -16.92 -13.94
N THR A 3 0.95 -16.15 -14.89
CA THR A 3 1.47 -14.84 -15.26
C THR A 3 0.66 -13.69 -14.65
N THR A 4 -0.33 -14.01 -13.82
CA THR A 4 -1.15 -12.99 -13.17
C THR A 4 -0.31 -12.20 -12.16
N PRO A 5 -0.24 -10.86 -12.28
CA PRO A 5 0.46 -10.05 -11.28
C PRO A 5 -0.18 -10.18 -9.91
N ILE A 6 0.63 -10.12 -8.84
CA ILE A 6 0.10 -10.05 -7.48
C ILE A 6 -0.47 -8.67 -7.18
N LEU A 7 0.06 -7.64 -7.84
CA LEU A 7 -0.45 -6.27 -7.75
C LEU A 7 -0.40 -5.64 -9.13
N ARG A 8 -1.48 -5.02 -9.54
CA ARG A 8 -1.55 -4.29 -10.80
C ARG A 8 -2.20 -2.94 -10.58
N ALA A 9 -1.57 -1.90 -11.07
CA ALA A 9 -2.15 -0.57 -11.14
C ALA A 9 -2.35 -0.24 -12.62
N THR A 10 -3.54 0.19 -12.99
CA THR A 10 -3.87 0.50 -14.39
C THR A 10 -4.38 1.92 -14.52
N ASN A 11 -3.75 2.68 -15.41
CA ASN A 11 -4.19 4.02 -15.84
C ASN A 11 -4.43 4.97 -14.66
N ILE A 12 -3.49 5.02 -13.74
CA ILE A 12 -3.60 5.84 -12.53
C ILE A 12 -3.40 7.31 -12.88
N VAL A 13 -4.36 8.13 -12.48
CA VAL A 13 -4.31 9.58 -12.61
C VAL A 13 -4.50 10.17 -11.22
N LYS A 14 -3.66 11.13 -10.86
CA LYS A 14 -3.77 11.85 -9.58
C LYS A 14 -3.43 13.31 -9.77
N LYS A 15 -4.31 14.17 -9.28
CA LYS A 15 -4.10 15.63 -9.27
C LYS A 15 -4.00 16.10 -7.83
N LEU A 16 -3.08 17.01 -7.58
CA LEU A 16 -2.89 17.63 -6.28
C LEU A 16 -2.75 19.15 -6.50
N GLY A 17 -3.58 19.93 -5.80
CA GLY A 17 -3.54 21.38 -5.91
C GLY A 17 -3.75 21.91 -7.33
N GLY A 18 -4.61 21.26 -8.11
CA GLY A 18 -4.89 21.64 -9.49
C GLY A 18 -3.82 21.20 -10.50
N LYS A 19 -2.75 20.55 -10.05
CA LYS A 19 -1.68 20.06 -10.91
C LYS A 19 -1.77 18.54 -11.06
N THR A 20 -1.66 18.05 -12.30
CA THR A 20 -1.61 16.62 -12.57
C THR A 20 -0.25 16.07 -12.17
N ILE A 21 -0.20 15.27 -11.12
CA ILE A 21 1.03 14.64 -10.61
C ILE A 21 1.27 13.32 -11.31
N LEU A 22 0.23 12.50 -11.46
CA LEU A 22 0.28 11.22 -12.18
C LEU A 22 -0.67 11.31 -13.35
N ASN A 23 -0.17 10.95 -14.55
CA ASN A 23 -0.95 10.98 -15.76
C ASN A 23 -0.85 9.64 -16.46
N ASP A 24 -1.87 8.80 -16.27
CA ASP A 24 -2.01 7.50 -16.94
C ASP A 24 -0.81 6.57 -16.65
N VAL A 25 -0.51 6.36 -15.36
CA VAL A 25 0.61 5.50 -14.94
C VAL A 25 0.11 4.10 -14.65
N SER A 26 0.79 3.10 -15.19
CA SER A 26 0.45 1.69 -14.98
C SER A 26 1.69 0.91 -14.52
N LEU A 27 1.46 -0.11 -13.68
CA LEU A 27 2.53 -0.95 -13.16
C LEU A 27 1.99 -2.33 -12.83
N ASP A 28 2.75 -3.36 -13.19
CA ASP A 28 2.48 -4.75 -12.79
C ASP A 28 3.62 -5.24 -11.90
N VAL A 29 3.27 -5.90 -10.79
CA VAL A 29 4.24 -6.53 -9.91
C VAL A 29 3.88 -8.00 -9.78
N HIS A 30 4.80 -8.87 -10.16
CA HIS A 30 4.64 -10.31 -10.05
C HIS A 30 5.35 -10.85 -8.81
N LYS A 31 5.01 -12.05 -8.41
CA LYS A 31 5.65 -12.69 -7.25
C LYS A 31 7.17 -12.77 -7.48
N GLY A 32 7.93 -12.32 -6.48
CA GLY A 32 9.39 -12.30 -6.55
C GLY A 32 10.00 -11.09 -7.24
N ASP A 33 9.18 -10.20 -7.79
CA ASP A 33 9.66 -8.99 -8.45
C ASP A 33 10.16 -7.94 -7.46
N VAL A 34 11.20 -7.22 -7.87
CA VAL A 34 11.60 -5.96 -7.26
C VAL A 34 11.47 -4.87 -8.32
N LYS A 35 10.59 -3.93 -8.10
CA LYS A 35 10.39 -2.79 -9.01
C LYS A 35 10.95 -1.52 -8.37
N VAL A 36 11.72 -0.77 -9.14
CA VAL A 36 12.32 0.48 -8.68
C VAL A 36 11.72 1.64 -9.46
N VAL A 37 11.18 2.63 -8.75
CA VAL A 37 10.64 3.84 -9.36
C VAL A 37 11.68 4.94 -9.24
N ILE A 38 12.16 5.43 -10.37
CA ILE A 38 13.24 6.41 -10.45
C ILE A 38 12.70 7.70 -11.03
N GLY A 39 13.19 8.82 -10.53
CA GLY A 39 12.85 10.14 -11.03
C GLY A 39 13.31 11.23 -10.09
N PRO A 40 13.33 12.49 -10.53
CA PRO A 40 13.71 13.60 -9.67
C PRO A 40 12.69 13.81 -8.55
N SER A 41 13.11 14.54 -7.51
CA SER A 41 12.21 14.95 -6.43
C SER A 41 11.02 15.72 -7.00
N GLY A 42 9.82 15.40 -6.54
CA GLY A 42 8.59 16.03 -7.04
C GLY A 42 8.02 15.41 -8.30
N ALA A 43 8.60 14.29 -8.79
CA ALA A 43 8.10 13.62 -9.99
C ALA A 43 6.88 12.71 -9.72
N GLY A 44 6.37 12.67 -8.49
CA GLY A 44 5.19 11.88 -8.16
C GLY A 44 5.46 10.45 -7.69
N LYS A 45 6.72 10.09 -7.43
CA LYS A 45 7.08 8.73 -6.98
C LYS A 45 6.35 8.32 -5.71
N SER A 46 6.43 9.14 -4.67
CA SER A 46 5.75 8.90 -3.39
C SER A 46 4.24 8.91 -3.56
N THR A 47 3.72 9.83 -4.37
CA THR A 47 2.29 9.92 -4.67
C THR A 47 1.79 8.62 -5.31
N PHE A 48 2.55 8.08 -6.27
CA PHE A 48 2.19 6.83 -6.93
C PHE A 48 2.15 5.67 -5.93
N LEU A 49 3.19 5.54 -5.09
CA LEU A 49 3.23 4.51 -4.07
C LEU A 49 2.05 4.60 -3.10
N GLN A 50 1.66 5.82 -2.72
CA GLN A 50 0.52 6.04 -1.84
C GLN A 50 -0.81 5.72 -2.52
N CYS A 51 -0.91 5.83 -3.83
CA CYS A 51 -2.09 5.42 -4.58
C CYS A 51 -2.25 3.90 -4.59
N LEU A 52 -1.16 3.13 -4.55
CA LEU A 52 -1.22 1.67 -4.64
C LEU A 52 -1.99 1.02 -3.50
N ASN A 53 -2.00 1.62 -2.31
CA ASN A 53 -2.77 1.11 -1.18
C ASN A 53 -3.94 2.03 -0.78
N TYR A 54 -4.28 2.98 -1.63
CA TYR A 54 -5.34 3.96 -1.41
C TYR A 54 -5.12 4.88 -0.21
N LEU A 55 -3.89 5.03 0.24
CA LEU A 55 -3.56 6.05 1.24
C LEU A 55 -3.86 7.44 0.67
N LEU A 56 -3.52 7.66 -0.61
CA LEU A 56 -4.04 8.76 -1.44
C LEU A 56 -4.90 8.13 -2.53
N PRO A 57 -6.23 8.25 -2.46
CA PRO A 57 -7.07 7.67 -3.51
C PRO A 57 -6.76 8.26 -4.87
N PRO A 58 -6.53 7.45 -5.91
CA PRO A 58 -6.35 7.98 -7.25
C PRO A 58 -7.64 8.63 -7.75
N ASP A 59 -7.49 9.64 -8.61
CA ASP A 59 -8.65 10.31 -9.22
C ASP A 59 -9.29 9.42 -10.29
N SER A 60 -8.48 8.61 -10.97
CA SER A 60 -8.98 7.58 -11.87
C SER A 60 -7.95 6.46 -11.96
N GLY A 61 -8.36 5.37 -12.59
CA GLY A 61 -7.56 4.16 -12.67
C GLY A 61 -7.99 3.12 -11.65
N ASP A 62 -7.41 1.94 -11.73
CA ASP A 62 -7.80 0.80 -10.91
C ASP A 62 -6.59 0.12 -10.29
N ILE A 63 -6.81 -0.47 -9.12
CA ILE A 63 -5.85 -1.33 -8.44
C ILE A 63 -6.41 -2.74 -8.41
N TRP A 64 -5.57 -3.71 -8.77
CA TRP A 64 -5.91 -5.13 -8.81
C TRP A 64 -4.99 -5.89 -7.87
N LEU A 65 -5.56 -6.74 -7.04
CA LEU A 65 -4.82 -7.59 -6.12
C LEU A 65 -5.08 -9.05 -6.48
N GLU A 66 -4.04 -9.76 -6.85
CA GLU A 66 -4.11 -11.17 -7.26
C GLU A 66 -5.17 -11.43 -8.34
N GLY A 67 -5.25 -10.53 -9.31
CA GLY A 67 -6.19 -10.64 -10.43
C GLY A 67 -7.59 -10.15 -10.15
N LYS A 68 -7.87 -9.69 -8.92
CA LYS A 68 -9.18 -9.18 -8.54
C LYS A 68 -9.13 -7.67 -8.36
N LYS A 69 -10.03 -6.96 -9.01
CA LYS A 69 -10.14 -5.51 -8.88
C LYS A 69 -10.60 -5.14 -7.48
N VAL A 70 -9.87 -4.22 -6.85
CA VAL A 70 -10.20 -3.72 -5.52
C VAL A 70 -11.30 -2.68 -5.63
N ASN A 71 -12.40 -2.87 -4.89
CA ASN A 71 -13.47 -1.90 -4.80
C ASN A 71 -13.18 -0.92 -3.67
N ALA A 72 -12.79 0.30 -4.04
CA ALA A 72 -12.41 1.34 -3.06
C ALA A 72 -13.58 1.82 -2.21
N ARG A 73 -14.81 1.53 -2.59
CA ARG A 73 -16.00 1.88 -1.82
C ARG A 73 -16.32 0.87 -0.73
N ASP A 74 -15.69 -0.30 -0.79
CA ASP A 74 -15.87 -1.36 0.21
C ASP A 74 -14.71 -1.30 1.21
N THR A 75 -15.01 -0.91 2.45
CA THR A 75 -14.03 -0.81 3.53
C THR A 75 -13.33 -2.14 3.79
N ARG A 76 -14.02 -3.26 3.63
CA ARG A 76 -13.43 -4.58 3.83
C ARG A 76 -12.35 -4.88 2.80
N GLU A 77 -12.60 -4.54 1.53
CA GLU A 77 -11.63 -4.76 0.46
C GLU A 77 -10.42 -3.83 0.64
N LEU A 78 -10.63 -2.59 1.06
CA LEU A 78 -9.52 -1.68 1.37
C LEU A 78 -8.68 -2.18 2.53
N CYS A 79 -9.31 -2.68 3.58
CA CYS A 79 -8.58 -3.25 4.72
C CYS A 79 -7.76 -4.48 4.29
N ALA A 80 -8.34 -5.35 3.48
CA ALA A 80 -7.66 -6.53 2.96
C ALA A 80 -6.44 -6.14 2.11
N LEU A 81 -6.60 -5.14 1.25
CA LEU A 81 -5.49 -4.60 0.44
C LEU A 81 -4.36 -4.10 1.33
N ARG A 82 -4.69 -3.28 2.33
CA ARG A 82 -3.70 -2.65 3.22
C ARG A 82 -3.01 -3.65 4.14
N GLN A 83 -3.62 -4.78 4.44
CA GLN A 83 -2.97 -5.85 5.17
C GLN A 83 -1.90 -6.56 4.33
N GLN A 84 -2.10 -6.65 3.03
CA GLN A 84 -1.18 -7.33 2.12
C GLN A 84 -0.15 -6.39 1.51
N VAL A 85 -0.48 -5.10 1.38
CA VAL A 85 0.41 -4.09 0.81
C VAL A 85 0.84 -3.13 1.91
N GLY A 86 1.96 -3.44 2.54
CA GLY A 86 2.55 -2.57 3.55
C GLY A 86 3.33 -1.44 2.92
N MET A 87 3.50 -0.35 3.66
CA MET A 87 4.24 0.82 3.19
C MET A 87 5.24 1.27 4.23
N ILE A 88 6.48 1.49 3.77
CA ILE A 88 7.54 2.03 4.62
C ILE A 88 7.71 3.49 4.23
N PHE A 89 7.45 4.40 5.18
CA PHE A 89 7.57 5.83 4.96
C PHE A 89 9.00 6.30 5.20
N GLN A 90 9.35 7.43 4.57
CA GLN A 90 10.67 8.02 4.73
C GLN A 90 10.96 8.39 6.19
N ASP A 91 9.96 8.78 6.95
CA ASP A 91 10.08 9.17 8.36
C ASP A 91 9.79 8.02 9.32
N PHE A 92 9.82 6.77 8.85
CA PHE A 92 9.56 5.53 9.61
C PHE A 92 8.15 5.43 10.21
N ASN A 93 7.49 6.51 10.51
CA ASN A 93 6.07 6.58 10.92
C ASN A 93 5.73 5.70 12.13
N LEU A 94 6.59 5.73 13.16
CA LEU A 94 6.41 4.96 14.38
C LEU A 94 5.63 5.77 15.44
N PHE A 95 4.94 5.05 16.32
CA PHE A 95 4.29 5.67 17.46
C PHE A 95 5.32 5.94 18.56
N ASP A 96 5.51 7.20 18.94
CA ASP A 96 6.50 7.61 19.93
C ASP A 96 6.22 7.06 21.33
N HIS A 97 4.93 6.86 21.66
CA HIS A 97 4.52 6.38 22.96
C HIS A 97 4.55 4.85 23.11
N LEU A 98 4.93 4.13 22.05
CA LEU A 98 5.02 2.68 22.06
C LEU A 98 6.47 2.22 21.97
N THR A 99 6.77 1.06 22.55
CA THR A 99 8.07 0.41 22.39
C THR A 99 8.23 -0.10 20.95
N ALA A 100 9.44 -0.53 20.58
CA ALA A 100 9.69 -1.12 19.28
C ALA A 100 8.82 -2.37 19.03
N GLU A 101 8.74 -3.24 20.05
CA GLU A 101 7.89 -4.44 19.98
C GLU A 101 6.42 -4.08 19.82
N GLU A 102 5.94 -3.09 20.56
CA GLU A 102 4.55 -2.63 20.46
C GLU A 102 4.25 -2.02 19.10
N ASN A 103 5.20 -1.29 18.49
CA ASN A 103 5.04 -0.76 17.14
C ASN A 103 4.87 -1.88 16.12
N VAL A 104 5.61 -2.97 16.26
CA VAL A 104 5.49 -4.13 15.36
C VAL A 104 4.20 -4.90 15.61
N SER A 105 3.81 -5.09 16.86
CA SER A 105 2.68 -5.94 17.24
C SER A 105 1.32 -5.27 17.14
N ILE A 106 1.25 -3.93 17.07
CA ILE A 106 -0.01 -3.20 17.14
C ILE A 106 -1.00 -3.60 16.04
N ALA A 107 -0.53 -3.82 14.81
CA ALA A 107 -1.38 -4.23 13.71
C ALA A 107 -1.95 -5.63 13.93
N LEU A 108 -1.15 -6.53 14.50
CA LEU A 108 -1.59 -7.88 14.81
C LEU A 108 -2.72 -7.86 15.85
N ARG A 109 -2.64 -6.96 16.82
CA ARG A 109 -3.66 -6.82 17.87
C ARG A 109 -4.92 -6.12 17.37
N LYS A 110 -4.76 -5.00 16.67
CA LYS A 110 -5.88 -4.10 16.32
C LYS A 110 -6.57 -4.47 15.01
N VAL A 111 -5.81 -4.99 14.05
CA VAL A 111 -6.33 -5.28 12.70
C VAL A 111 -6.61 -6.77 12.52
N MET A 112 -5.66 -7.62 12.89
CA MET A 112 -5.77 -9.07 12.68
C MET A 112 -6.42 -9.80 13.85
N GLY A 113 -6.69 -9.13 14.96
CA GLY A 113 -7.42 -9.68 16.09
C GLY A 113 -6.63 -10.64 16.96
N PHE A 114 -5.30 -10.68 16.85
CA PHE A 114 -4.49 -11.52 17.73
C PHE A 114 -4.54 -11.00 19.18
N SER A 115 -4.45 -11.92 20.14
CA SER A 115 -4.29 -11.55 21.54
C SER A 115 -2.96 -10.85 21.74
N LYS A 116 -2.81 -10.13 22.88
CA LYS A 116 -1.57 -9.44 23.18
C LYS A 116 -0.37 -10.39 23.21
N ALA A 117 -0.56 -11.60 23.79
CA ALA A 117 0.50 -12.59 23.85
C ALA A 117 0.87 -13.15 22.47
N GLU A 118 -0.12 -13.45 21.64
CA GLU A 118 0.10 -13.95 20.28
C GLU A 118 0.77 -12.88 19.40
N ALA A 119 0.30 -11.63 19.49
CA ALA A 119 0.88 -10.53 18.73
C ALA A 119 2.34 -10.32 19.10
N ARG A 120 2.66 -10.37 20.40
CA ARG A 120 4.03 -10.26 20.88
C ARG A 120 4.93 -11.38 20.37
N SER A 121 4.44 -12.61 20.41
CA SER A 121 5.18 -13.77 19.92
C SER A 121 5.47 -13.67 18.42
N ARG A 122 4.50 -13.23 17.63
CA ARG A 122 4.67 -13.09 16.18
C ARG A 122 5.57 -11.90 15.81
N ALA A 123 5.62 -10.85 16.65
CA ALA A 123 6.45 -9.68 16.41
C ALA A 123 7.94 -9.95 16.68
N LEU A 124 8.24 -10.91 17.53
CA LEU A 124 9.61 -11.31 17.84
C LEU A 124 10.09 -12.42 16.90
#